data_828d1ea4024d9ddd6c5fdd8f55dbef2e
#
_entry.id   828d1ea4024d9ddd6c5fdd8f55dbef2e
#
_cell.length_a   1.000
_cell.length_b   1.000
_cell.length_c   1.000
_cell.angle_alpha   90.00
_cell.angle_beta   90.00
_cell.angle_gamma   90.00
#
_symmetry.space_group_name_H-M   'P 1'
#
loop_
_entity.id
_entity.type
_entity.pdbx_description
1 polymer ?
#
loop_
_entity_poly.entity_id
_entity_poly.type
_entity_poly.pdbx_seq_one_letter_code
_entity_poly.pdbx_strand_id
1 'polypeptide(L)'
;MINFTGGDTWLPSLRCLKRGGKLLVCGATAGYDPKEDLRYIWSFELKVIGSNSFYEENLTDLMKMIVEKKIKPVIDEVLTLDQAAEGLRLIRDREVIGKVVVVP
;
A
#
# COMPACT_ATOMS: atom_id res chain seq x y z
N MET A 1 7.12 -1.16 8.75
CA MET A 1 6.26 -0.10 8.18
C MET A 1 6.23 -0.25 6.67
N ILE A 2 5.09 -0.08 6.05
CA ILE A 2 4.94 0.03 4.59
C ILE A 2 4.41 1.43 4.31
N ASN A 3 5.03 2.15 3.39
CA ASN A 3 4.59 3.46 2.92
C ASN A 3 4.43 3.42 1.39
N PHE A 4 3.24 3.66 0.93
CA PHE A 4 2.86 3.81 -0.48
C PHE A 4 2.29 5.21 -0.78
N THR A 5 2.25 6.07 0.23
CA THR A 5 1.65 7.41 0.16
C THR A 5 2.69 8.49 -0.15
N GLY A 6 3.87 8.40 0.46
CA GLY A 6 4.89 9.46 0.32
C GLY A 6 4.48 10.78 0.96
N GLY A 7 4.95 11.90 0.41
CA GLY A 7 4.62 13.24 0.86
C GLY A 7 4.74 13.42 2.38
N ASP A 8 3.74 14.05 2.99
CA ASP A 8 3.74 14.36 4.43
C ASP A 8 3.71 13.12 5.34
N THR A 9 3.45 11.92 4.80
CA THR A 9 3.47 10.69 5.59
C THR A 9 4.88 10.11 5.75
N TRP A 10 5.87 10.61 5.01
CA TRP A 10 7.23 10.09 5.00
C TRP A 10 7.91 10.17 6.35
N LEU A 11 8.07 11.37 6.87
CA LEU A 11 8.77 11.60 8.13
C LEU A 11 8.06 10.93 9.33
N PRO A 12 6.74 10.99 9.48
CA PRO A 12 6.02 10.20 10.49
C PRO A 12 6.28 8.69 10.36
N SER A 13 6.37 8.15 9.15
CA SER A 13 6.67 6.72 8.91
C SER A 13 8.03 6.32 9.45
N LEU A 14 9.06 7.15 9.25
CA LEU A 14 10.39 6.90 9.82
C LEU A 14 10.37 6.97 11.35
N ARG A 15 9.67 7.95 11.91
CA ARG A 15 9.57 8.15 13.36
C ARG A 15 8.83 7.02 14.09
N CYS A 16 7.96 6.29 13.40
CA CYS A 16 7.29 5.11 13.96
C CYS A 16 8.19 3.88 14.07
N LEU A 17 9.39 3.91 13.48
CA LEU A 17 10.28 2.77 13.48
C LEU A 17 11.15 2.74 14.74
N LYS A 18 11.28 1.56 15.32
CA LYS A 18 12.32 1.30 16.32
C LYS A 18 13.69 1.21 15.65
N ARG A 19 14.76 1.31 16.45
CA ARG A 19 16.14 1.11 15.96
C ARG A 19 16.26 -0.20 15.18
N GLY A 20 16.94 -0.16 14.04
CA GLY A 20 17.06 -1.28 13.09
C GLY A 20 15.78 -1.58 12.32
N GLY A 21 14.74 -0.74 12.44
CA GLY A 21 13.46 -0.92 11.77
C GLY A 21 13.56 -0.84 10.25
N LYS A 22 12.54 -1.41 9.57
CA LYS A 22 12.45 -1.43 8.11
C LYS A 22 11.28 -0.58 7.63
N LEU A 23 11.53 0.27 6.64
CA LEU A 23 10.53 0.99 5.87
C LEU A 23 10.53 0.46 4.44
N LEU A 24 9.42 -0.16 4.02
CA LEU A 24 9.21 -0.53 2.62
C LEU A 24 8.47 0.61 1.92
N VAL A 25 8.98 1.00 0.77
CA VAL A 25 8.43 2.07 -0.07
C VAL A 25 7.99 1.48 -1.40
N CYS A 26 6.69 1.56 -1.68
CA CYS A 26 6.11 0.99 -2.90
C CYS A 26 5.15 1.96 -3.63
N GLY A 27 5.24 3.24 -3.34
CA GLY A 27 4.45 4.29 -3.98
C GLY A 27 4.64 5.64 -3.33
N ALA A 28 4.09 6.68 -3.94
CA ALA A 28 4.21 8.07 -3.48
C ALA A 28 3.03 8.92 -3.95
N THR A 29 1.81 8.47 -3.69
CA THR A 29 0.55 9.08 -4.19
C THR A 29 0.37 10.54 -3.74
N ALA A 30 0.86 10.90 -2.55
CA ALA A 30 0.78 12.26 -2.01
C ALA A 30 2.05 13.10 -2.27
N GLY A 31 3.03 12.56 -2.99
CA GLY A 31 4.26 13.26 -3.36
C GLY A 31 5.48 12.37 -3.25
N TYR A 32 6.35 12.48 -4.25
CA TYR A 32 7.55 11.65 -4.42
C TYR A 32 8.85 12.35 -3.96
N ASP A 33 8.78 13.61 -3.55
CA ASP A 33 9.91 14.42 -3.13
C ASP A 33 9.72 14.97 -1.69
N PRO A 34 9.61 14.11 -0.67
CA PRO A 34 9.50 14.55 0.71
C PRO A 34 10.87 15.04 1.21
N LYS A 35 10.85 16.08 2.05
CA LYS A 35 12.05 16.50 2.76
C LYS A 35 12.51 15.42 3.72
N GLU A 36 13.79 15.04 3.64
CA GLU A 36 14.38 13.99 4.46
C GLU A 36 15.47 14.53 5.39
N ASP A 37 15.46 14.08 6.64
CA ASP A 37 16.55 14.25 7.59
C ASP A 37 17.35 12.95 7.71
N LEU A 38 18.44 12.86 6.97
CA LEU A 38 19.28 11.66 6.90
C LEU A 38 19.82 11.22 8.27
N ARG A 39 19.94 12.15 9.23
CA ARG A 39 20.36 11.82 10.59
C ARG A 39 19.44 10.78 11.22
N TYR A 40 18.17 10.83 10.91
CA TYR A 40 17.21 9.84 11.39
C TYR A 40 17.54 8.42 10.91
N ILE A 41 17.91 8.30 9.64
CA ILE A 41 18.20 6.99 9.04
C ILE A 41 19.44 6.37 9.69
N TRP A 42 20.56 7.08 9.75
CA TRP A 42 21.78 6.47 10.29
C TRP A 42 21.75 6.32 11.82
N SER A 43 21.23 7.32 12.57
CA SER A 43 21.23 7.27 14.04
C SER A 43 20.39 6.14 14.58
N PHE A 44 19.31 5.78 13.88
CA PHE A 44 18.42 4.68 14.23
C PHE A 44 18.71 3.40 13.43
N GLU A 45 19.76 3.38 12.59
CA GLU A 45 20.13 2.22 11.76
C GLU A 45 18.95 1.71 10.93
N LEU A 46 18.13 2.62 10.39
CA LEU A 46 16.93 2.26 9.65
C LEU A 46 17.29 1.68 8.28
N LYS A 47 16.46 0.76 7.82
CA LYS A 47 16.55 0.16 6.49
C LYS A 47 15.40 0.68 5.63
N VAL A 48 15.71 1.53 4.66
CA VAL A 48 14.75 2.00 3.65
C VAL A 48 14.89 1.10 2.43
N ILE A 49 13.81 0.42 2.06
CA ILE A 49 13.80 -0.62 1.03
C ILE A 49 12.74 -0.27 -0.01
N GLY A 50 13.16 -0.09 -1.26
CA GLY A 50 12.25 0.07 -2.38
C GLY A 50 11.61 -1.28 -2.78
N SER A 51 10.33 -1.25 -3.09
CA SER A 51 9.59 -2.39 -3.64
C SER A 51 8.82 -1.90 -4.85
N ASN A 52 9.18 -2.40 -6.02
CA ASN A 52 8.54 -2.01 -7.27
C ASN A 52 7.83 -3.21 -7.89
N SER A 53 6.53 -3.06 -8.18
CA SER A 53 5.74 -4.08 -8.86
C SER A 53 5.78 -5.46 -8.17
N PHE A 54 5.58 -6.52 -8.94
CA PHE A 54 5.61 -7.90 -8.47
C PHE A 54 6.09 -8.83 -9.59
N TYR A 55 6.58 -9.99 -9.21
CA TYR A 55 6.90 -11.09 -10.12
C TYR A 55 5.78 -12.13 -10.08
N GLU A 56 5.70 -13.00 -11.08
CA GLU A 56 4.66 -14.03 -11.18
C GLU A 56 4.64 -14.95 -9.95
N GLU A 57 5.81 -15.27 -9.42
CA GLU A 57 5.94 -16.06 -8.20
C GLU A 57 5.26 -15.39 -7.00
N ASN A 58 5.36 -14.05 -6.90
CA ASN A 58 4.74 -13.31 -5.82
C ASN A 58 3.20 -13.39 -5.90
N LEU A 59 2.63 -13.33 -7.11
CA LEU A 59 1.20 -13.50 -7.31
C LEU A 59 0.76 -14.91 -6.91
N THR A 60 1.51 -15.93 -7.34
CA THR A 60 1.24 -17.33 -6.99
C THR A 60 1.25 -17.53 -5.47
N ASP A 61 2.24 -16.98 -4.78
CA ASP A 61 2.33 -17.11 -3.32
C ASP A 61 1.22 -16.34 -2.61
N LEU A 62 0.84 -15.15 -3.10
CA LEU A 62 -0.30 -14.40 -2.58
C LEU A 62 -1.61 -15.20 -2.73
N MET A 63 -1.83 -15.82 -3.88
CA MET A 63 -3.01 -16.64 -4.12
C MET A 63 -3.05 -17.85 -3.17
N LYS A 64 -1.93 -18.53 -2.93
CA LYS A 64 -1.84 -19.60 -1.92
C LYS A 64 -2.25 -19.09 -0.52
N MET A 65 -1.71 -17.93 -0.12
CA MET A 65 -2.04 -17.35 1.19
C MET A 65 -3.53 -17.01 1.33
N ILE A 66 -4.19 -16.58 0.25
CA ILE A 66 -5.63 -16.32 0.22
C ILE A 66 -6.40 -17.63 0.36
N VAL A 67 -6.06 -18.65 -0.42
CA VAL A 67 -6.71 -19.98 -0.38
C VAL A 67 -6.56 -20.62 1.00
N GLU A 68 -5.38 -20.51 1.61
CA GLU A 68 -5.10 -20.99 2.97
C GLU A 68 -5.73 -20.12 4.06
N LYS A 69 -6.50 -19.09 3.70
CA LYS A 69 -7.16 -18.13 4.61
C LYS A 69 -6.21 -17.38 5.55
N LYS A 70 -4.92 -17.27 5.18
CA LYS A 70 -3.93 -16.47 5.91
C LYS A 70 -4.09 -14.97 5.64
N ILE A 71 -4.63 -14.63 4.46
CA ILE A 71 -4.98 -13.26 4.05
C ILE A 71 -6.43 -13.27 3.57
N LYS A 72 -7.20 -12.30 4.01
CA LYS A 72 -8.57 -12.07 3.54
C LYS A 72 -8.64 -10.68 2.90
N PRO A 73 -8.79 -10.58 1.57
CA PRO A 73 -9.07 -9.30 0.93
C PRO A 73 -10.34 -8.68 1.47
N VAL A 74 -10.31 -7.39 1.74
CA VAL A 74 -11.52 -6.64 2.10
C VAL A 74 -12.18 -6.20 0.80
N ILE A 75 -13.32 -6.80 0.48
CA ILE A 75 -14.16 -6.43 -0.66
C ILE A 75 -15.40 -5.74 -0.09
N ASP A 76 -15.61 -4.51 -0.50
CA ASP A 76 -16.74 -3.68 -0.08
C ASP A 76 -17.93 -3.90 -1.02
N GLU A 77 -17.71 -3.71 -2.32
CA GLU A 77 -18.73 -3.83 -3.35
C GLU A 77 -18.30 -4.76 -4.48
N VAL A 78 -19.26 -5.51 -5.00
CA VAL A 78 -19.12 -6.30 -6.23
C VAL A 78 -20.17 -5.80 -7.21
N LEU A 79 -19.72 -5.21 -8.31
CA LEU A 79 -20.54 -4.58 -9.32
C LEU A 79 -20.41 -5.31 -10.65
N THR A 80 -21.41 -5.16 -11.50
CA THR A 80 -21.36 -5.61 -12.90
C THR A 80 -20.64 -4.60 -13.79
N LEU A 81 -20.25 -4.98 -14.99
CA LEU A 81 -19.47 -4.11 -15.88
C LEU A 81 -20.23 -2.82 -16.26
N ASP A 82 -21.53 -2.89 -16.40
CA ASP A 82 -22.41 -1.73 -16.68
C ASP A 82 -22.46 -0.75 -15.49
N GLN A 83 -22.17 -1.21 -14.28
CA GLN A 83 -22.09 -0.42 -13.06
C GLN A 83 -20.68 0.12 -12.75
N ALA A 84 -19.70 -0.09 -13.63
CA ALA A 84 -18.31 0.32 -13.39
C ALA A 84 -18.17 1.83 -13.09
N ALA A 85 -18.99 2.68 -13.73
CA ALA A 85 -19.00 4.12 -13.47
C ALA A 85 -19.39 4.45 -12.03
N GLU A 86 -20.32 3.70 -11.45
CA GLU A 86 -20.72 3.83 -10.05
C GLU A 86 -19.57 3.42 -9.11
N GLY A 87 -18.88 2.34 -9.44
CA GLY A 87 -17.68 1.92 -8.68
C GLY A 87 -16.61 3.02 -8.63
N LEU A 88 -16.36 3.70 -9.76
CA LEU A 88 -15.44 4.83 -9.81
C LEU A 88 -15.94 6.03 -8.98
N ARG A 89 -17.27 6.31 -8.99
CA ARG A 89 -17.86 7.34 -8.15
C ARG A 89 -17.63 7.05 -6.66
N LEU A 90 -17.93 5.84 -6.21
CA LEU A 90 -17.76 5.41 -4.83
C LEU A 90 -16.31 5.61 -4.35
N ILE A 91 -15.32 5.24 -5.19
CA ILE A 91 -13.89 5.43 -4.86
C ILE A 91 -13.53 6.92 -4.80
N ARG A 92 -13.98 7.71 -5.78
CA ARG A 92 -13.73 9.16 -5.84
C ARG A 92 -14.27 9.86 -4.60
N ASP A 93 -15.48 9.50 -4.19
CA ASP A 93 -16.21 10.15 -3.10
C ASP A 93 -15.81 9.56 -1.72
N ARG A 94 -14.85 8.60 -1.70
CA ARG A 94 -14.32 7.92 -0.50
C ARG A 94 -15.40 7.21 0.32
N GLU A 95 -16.37 6.63 -0.36
CA GLU A 95 -17.48 5.88 0.24
C GLU A 95 -17.17 4.38 0.40
N VAL A 96 -15.93 3.97 0.12
CA VAL A 96 -15.51 2.56 0.10
C VAL A 96 -14.46 2.27 1.18
N ILE A 97 -14.60 1.14 1.85
CA ILE A 97 -13.56 0.57 2.72
C ILE A 97 -13.10 -0.77 2.13
N GLY A 98 -11.97 -0.76 1.41
CA GLY A 98 -11.43 -1.95 0.77
C GLY A 98 -11.43 -1.84 -0.74
N LYS A 99 -11.94 -2.86 -1.41
CA LYS A 99 -11.95 -2.97 -2.88
C LYS A 99 -13.35 -2.93 -3.45
N VAL A 100 -13.51 -2.22 -4.56
CA VAL A 100 -14.64 -2.39 -5.47
C VAL A 100 -14.18 -3.36 -6.56
N VAL A 101 -14.92 -4.43 -6.75
CA VAL A 101 -14.66 -5.45 -7.78
C VAL A 101 -15.72 -5.32 -8.85
N VAL A 102 -15.30 -5.28 -10.11
CA VAL A 102 -16.21 -5.31 -11.26
C VAL A 102 -16.10 -6.68 -11.92
N VAL A 103 -17.21 -7.34 -12.08
CA VAL A 103 -17.31 -8.65 -12.74
C VAL A 103 -18.02 -8.51 -14.08
N PRO A 104 -17.70 -9.38 -15.06
CA PRO A 104 -18.36 -9.42 -16.37
C PRO A 104 -19.87 -9.66 -16.28
#